data_4500159dc5822f9ae7b81ece31db5133
#
_entry.id   4500159dc5822f9ae7b81ece31db5133
#
_cell.length_a   1.000
_cell.length_b   1.000
_cell.length_c   1.000
_cell.angle_alpha   90.00
_cell.angle_beta   90.00
_cell.angle_gamma   90.00
#
_symmetry.space_group_name_H-M   'P 1'
#
loop_
_entity.id
_entity.type
_entity.pdbx_description
1 polymer ?
#
loop_
_entity_poly.entity_id
_entity_poly.type
_entity_poly.pdbx_seq_one_letter_code
_entity_poly.pdbx_strand_id
1 'polypeptide(L)'
;MAISKLTTSSEAVKFIKDGNSIVLFGGWDPMSLICELIRTGRSNLRVFAHSYSIGADMLLQSGSVETMFYSSPSKEFSPDGCDGVYPIPEEVLRSQLSASIAGTEYALMPNIVDLLNASPELYQPVVSPFTNAPQIAAAAISPDVALLHVPRADIFGNIQLDPADSCRIAEILRLADAAKTVVVSAEQIVSSDAILQNQDATILLASRVCAVVEAPYGAYPLGCGCRYKADEEYISSYINAKANGTYQDFITKSLLADMDWSAFLNKLGFDKLMALSTNRRGE
;
A
#
# COMPACT_ATOMS: atom_id res chain seq x y z
N MET A 1 -28.50 -9.27 -8.74
CA MET A 1 -27.85 -8.01 -9.18
C MET A 1 -26.57 -7.85 -8.37
N ALA A 2 -25.46 -7.50 -9.01
CA ALA A 2 -24.23 -7.17 -8.29
C ALA A 2 -24.45 -5.87 -7.49
N ILE A 3 -23.94 -5.84 -6.25
CA ILE A 3 -24.07 -4.68 -5.36
C ILE A 3 -22.88 -3.76 -5.63
N SER A 4 -23.12 -2.46 -5.80
CA SER A 4 -22.08 -1.46 -5.91
C SER A 4 -21.20 -1.44 -4.64
N LYS A 5 -19.90 -1.37 -4.84
CA LYS A 5 -18.86 -1.23 -3.79
C LYS A 5 -18.23 0.15 -3.79
N LEU A 6 -18.68 1.02 -4.72
CA LEU A 6 -18.24 2.41 -4.75
C LEU A 6 -18.72 3.12 -3.48
N THR A 7 -17.77 3.73 -2.79
CA THR A 7 -18.00 4.38 -1.50
C THR A 7 -17.05 5.55 -1.28
N THR A 8 -17.16 6.25 -0.16
CA THR A 8 -16.23 7.31 0.23
C THR A 8 -15.00 6.74 0.96
N SER A 9 -13.91 7.52 1.02
CA SER A 9 -12.73 7.14 1.80
C SER A 9 -13.08 6.87 3.26
N SER A 10 -13.94 7.69 3.85
CA SER A 10 -14.39 7.55 5.25
C SER A 10 -15.14 6.25 5.52
N GLU A 11 -15.97 5.79 4.58
CA GLU A 11 -16.63 4.49 4.71
C GLU A 11 -15.66 3.32 4.42
N ALA A 12 -14.77 3.49 3.45
CA ALA A 12 -13.80 2.46 3.08
C ALA A 12 -12.82 2.14 4.22
N VAL A 13 -12.33 3.14 4.95
CA VAL A 13 -11.41 2.91 6.09
C VAL A 13 -12.09 2.26 7.30
N LYS A 14 -13.42 2.13 7.35
CA LYS A 14 -14.13 1.36 8.37
C LYS A 14 -13.85 -0.14 8.30
N PHE A 15 -13.38 -0.65 7.15
CA PHE A 15 -12.91 -2.03 7.03
C PHE A 15 -11.63 -2.27 7.84
N ILE A 16 -10.91 -1.21 8.23
CA ILE A 16 -9.70 -1.29 9.04
C ILE A 16 -10.06 -0.98 10.49
N LYS A 17 -9.73 -1.90 11.38
CA LYS A 17 -9.97 -1.77 12.82
C LYS A 17 -8.64 -1.62 13.56
N ASP A 18 -8.71 -1.10 14.78
CA ASP A 18 -7.55 -1.08 15.66
C ASP A 18 -6.99 -2.49 15.85
N GLY A 19 -5.68 -2.63 15.82
CA GLY A 19 -4.98 -3.91 15.90
C GLY A 19 -4.96 -4.71 14.60
N ASN A 20 -5.58 -4.24 13.51
CA ASN A 20 -5.51 -4.97 12.25
C ASN A 20 -4.10 -4.95 11.64
N SER A 21 -3.82 -6.03 10.90
CA SER A 21 -2.67 -6.08 10.01
C SER A 21 -3.04 -5.55 8.63
N ILE A 22 -2.24 -4.64 8.10
CA ILE A 22 -2.41 -4.09 6.75
C ILE A 22 -1.18 -4.35 5.90
N VAL A 23 -1.39 -4.53 4.60
CA VAL A 23 -0.31 -4.63 3.62
C VAL A 23 -0.40 -3.50 2.60
N LEU A 24 0.76 -2.88 2.31
CA LEU A 24 0.95 -1.78 1.38
C LEU A 24 1.90 -2.18 0.26
N PHE A 25 1.61 -1.75 -0.96
CA PHE A 25 2.45 -2.05 -2.12
C PHE A 25 3.76 -1.25 -2.13
N GLY A 26 3.67 0.05 -1.85
CA GLY A 26 4.77 0.98 -2.06
C GLY A 26 4.95 1.37 -3.54
N GLY A 27 5.16 2.66 -3.78
CA GLY A 27 5.30 3.20 -5.14
C GLY A 27 4.00 3.71 -5.77
N TRP A 28 2.86 3.12 -5.46
CA TRP A 28 1.51 3.65 -5.65
C TRP A 28 0.77 3.54 -4.32
N ASP A 29 1.28 4.21 -3.31
CA ASP A 29 0.59 4.18 -2.03
C ASP A 29 -0.81 4.76 -2.17
N PRO A 30 -1.81 4.14 -1.56
CA PRO A 30 -3.18 4.65 -1.55
C PRO A 30 -3.29 5.86 -0.60
N MET A 31 -2.61 6.97 -0.95
CA MET A 31 -2.44 8.12 -0.07
C MET A 31 -3.76 8.74 0.37
N SER A 32 -4.76 8.76 -0.51
CA SER A 32 -6.12 9.19 -0.14
C SER A 32 -6.73 8.37 1.00
N LEU A 33 -6.51 7.05 1.00
CA LEU A 33 -6.95 6.16 2.07
C LEU A 33 -6.06 6.25 3.30
N ILE A 34 -4.75 6.40 3.13
CA ILE A 34 -3.79 6.56 4.22
C ILE A 34 -4.08 7.84 5.01
N CYS A 35 -4.31 8.97 4.33
CA CYS A 35 -4.68 10.22 4.99
C CYS A 35 -5.98 10.09 5.78
N GLU A 36 -6.97 9.42 5.22
CA GLU A 36 -8.23 9.20 5.92
C GLU A 36 -8.07 8.25 7.11
N LEU A 37 -7.24 7.20 6.97
CA LEU A 37 -6.92 6.29 8.06
C LEU A 37 -6.27 7.03 9.24
N ILE A 38 -5.33 7.93 8.97
CA ILE A 38 -4.69 8.77 9.98
C ILE A 38 -5.73 9.70 10.64
N ARG A 39 -6.62 10.34 9.86
CA ARG A 39 -7.69 11.20 10.41
C ARG A 39 -8.64 10.45 11.34
N THR A 40 -8.95 9.20 11.04
CA THR A 40 -9.84 8.38 11.89
C THR A 40 -9.19 7.93 13.19
N GLY A 41 -7.87 8.17 13.37
CA GLY A 41 -7.14 7.87 14.61
C GLY A 41 -7.02 6.37 14.88
N ARG A 42 -6.94 5.54 13.82
CA ARG A 42 -6.70 4.11 14.00
C ARG A 42 -5.36 3.87 14.68
N SER A 43 -5.31 2.86 15.54
CA SER A 43 -4.15 2.59 16.38
C SER A 43 -3.77 1.12 16.40
N ASN A 44 -2.57 0.84 16.90
CA ASN A 44 -2.02 -0.50 17.08
C ASN A 44 -2.00 -1.33 15.78
N LEU A 45 -1.81 -0.66 14.63
CA LEU A 45 -1.75 -1.35 13.35
C LEU A 45 -0.43 -2.09 13.19
N ARG A 46 -0.50 -3.29 12.61
CA ARG A 46 0.66 -4.02 12.13
C ARG A 46 0.79 -3.81 10.62
N VAL A 47 1.86 -3.20 10.17
CA VAL A 47 2.03 -2.84 8.76
C VAL A 47 3.08 -3.72 8.10
N PHE A 48 2.74 -4.30 6.95
CA PHE A 48 3.67 -4.99 6.06
C PHE A 48 3.82 -4.14 4.79
N ALA A 49 4.93 -3.42 4.68
CA ALA A 49 5.21 -2.56 3.54
C ALA A 49 6.18 -3.26 2.57
N HIS A 50 5.76 -3.47 1.32
CA HIS A 50 6.63 -4.03 0.28
C HIS A 50 7.84 -3.12 0.01
N SER A 51 7.67 -1.80 0.14
CA SER A 51 8.78 -0.85 0.23
C SER A 51 8.48 0.23 1.27
N TYR A 52 9.52 0.75 1.90
CA TYR A 52 9.37 1.88 2.83
C TYR A 52 9.20 3.17 2.02
N SER A 53 7.99 3.64 1.95
CA SER A 53 7.56 4.77 1.14
C SER A 53 7.05 5.92 2.01
N ILE A 54 6.70 7.05 1.41
CA ILE A 54 6.12 8.19 2.14
C ILE A 54 4.83 7.80 2.85
N GLY A 55 3.99 6.92 2.26
CA GLY A 55 2.76 6.47 2.89
C GLY A 55 3.01 5.61 4.13
N ALA A 56 3.97 4.70 4.05
CA ALA A 56 4.40 3.89 5.19
C ALA A 56 5.01 4.77 6.30
N ASP A 57 5.87 5.73 5.93
CA ASP A 57 6.47 6.68 6.87
C ASP A 57 5.41 7.55 7.55
N MET A 58 4.42 8.06 6.82
CA MET A 58 3.32 8.85 7.38
C MET A 58 2.49 8.07 8.40
N LEU A 59 2.17 6.81 8.11
CA LEU A 59 1.46 5.95 9.06
C LEU A 59 2.29 5.73 10.34
N LEU A 60 3.58 5.48 10.19
CA LEU A 60 4.48 5.31 11.34
C LEU A 60 4.55 6.58 12.18
N GLN A 61 4.80 7.72 11.56
CA GLN A 61 4.95 9.01 12.25
C GLN A 61 3.64 9.53 12.87
N SER A 62 2.48 9.06 12.37
CA SER A 62 1.19 9.42 12.96
C SER A 62 0.90 8.73 14.29
N GLY A 63 1.71 7.74 14.69
CA GLY A 63 1.47 6.92 15.86
C GLY A 63 0.39 5.85 15.67
N SER A 64 -0.08 5.63 14.45
CA SER A 64 -1.09 4.60 14.13
C SER A 64 -0.52 3.19 14.17
N VAL A 65 0.80 3.03 14.05
CA VAL A 65 1.49 1.75 13.85
C VAL A 65 2.12 1.28 15.15
N GLU A 66 1.82 0.05 15.56
CA GLU A 66 2.49 -0.66 16.64
C GLU A 66 3.75 -1.37 16.14
N THR A 67 3.62 -2.03 14.98
CA THR A 67 4.73 -2.79 14.40
C THR A 67 4.74 -2.63 12.89
N MET A 68 5.92 -2.39 12.32
CA MET A 68 6.10 -2.30 10.87
C MET A 68 7.22 -3.24 10.40
N PHE A 69 6.89 -4.06 9.42
CA PHE A 69 7.85 -4.84 8.66
C PHE A 69 7.94 -4.23 7.25
N TYR A 70 9.13 -3.89 6.80
CA TYR A 70 9.31 -3.27 5.49
C TYR A 70 10.46 -3.91 4.72
N SER A 71 10.28 -3.99 3.41
CA SER A 71 11.32 -4.38 2.48
C SER A 71 11.82 -3.15 1.74
N SER A 72 13.02 -3.19 1.21
CA SER A 72 13.58 -2.14 0.34
C SER A 72 13.40 -0.72 0.89
N PRO A 73 14.30 -0.26 1.78
CA PRO A 73 14.29 1.14 2.20
C PRO A 73 14.46 2.04 0.98
N SER A 74 13.68 3.10 0.88
CA SER A 74 13.96 4.11 -0.13
C SER A 74 15.24 4.88 0.27
N LYS A 75 15.92 5.47 -0.71
CA LYS A 75 17.07 6.33 -0.42
C LYS A 75 16.68 7.61 0.34
N GLU A 76 15.41 7.93 0.31
CA GLU A 76 14.85 9.21 0.77
C GLU A 76 14.16 9.07 2.14
N PHE A 77 13.69 7.87 2.48
CA PHE A 77 12.99 7.61 3.73
C PHE A 77 13.72 6.55 4.53
N SER A 78 13.95 6.85 5.78
CA SER A 78 14.50 5.91 6.76
C SER A 78 13.67 5.96 8.04
N PRO A 79 13.32 4.80 8.62
CA PRO A 79 12.64 4.74 9.91
C PRO A 79 13.62 4.84 11.09
N ASP A 80 14.82 5.38 10.89
CA ASP A 80 15.88 5.41 11.88
C ASP A 80 15.40 5.96 13.23
N GLY A 81 15.66 5.20 14.29
CA GLY A 81 15.31 5.56 15.66
C GLY A 81 13.83 5.31 16.04
N CYS A 82 13.05 4.64 15.20
CA CYS A 82 11.68 4.24 15.55
C CYS A 82 11.65 2.83 16.12
N ASP A 83 11.04 2.65 17.28
CA ASP A 83 10.79 1.34 17.88
C ASP A 83 9.71 0.59 17.10
N GLY A 84 9.78 -0.76 17.12
CA GLY A 84 8.78 -1.62 16.47
C GLY A 84 8.87 -1.68 14.94
N VAL A 85 9.99 -1.23 14.36
CA VAL A 85 10.18 -1.19 12.90
C VAL A 85 11.32 -2.13 12.49
N TYR A 86 11.00 -3.09 11.64
CA TYR A 86 11.91 -4.17 11.28
C TYR A 86 12.12 -4.27 9.77
N PRO A 87 13.36 -4.11 9.28
CA PRO A 87 13.67 -4.39 7.89
C PRO A 87 13.65 -5.91 7.65
N ILE A 88 13.01 -6.32 6.59
CA ILE A 88 13.00 -7.72 6.14
C ILE A 88 13.37 -7.77 4.65
N PRO A 89 14.12 -8.80 4.19
CA PRO A 89 14.35 -8.99 2.77
C PRO A 89 13.04 -9.16 2.01
N GLU A 90 12.97 -8.60 0.81
CA GLU A 90 11.77 -8.63 -0.03
C GLU A 90 11.31 -10.08 -0.31
N GLU A 91 12.26 -10.99 -0.55
CA GLU A 91 11.97 -12.40 -0.78
C GLU A 91 11.32 -13.08 0.42
N VAL A 92 11.64 -12.62 1.64
CA VAL A 92 11.05 -13.16 2.87
C VAL A 92 9.57 -12.76 2.93
N LEU A 93 9.26 -11.47 2.78
CA LEU A 93 7.87 -11.00 2.77
C LEU A 93 7.05 -11.67 1.66
N ARG A 94 7.60 -11.74 0.45
CA ARG A 94 6.95 -12.44 -0.67
C ARG A 94 6.66 -13.90 -0.37
N SER A 95 7.61 -14.60 0.23
CA SER A 95 7.46 -16.02 0.57
C SER A 95 6.43 -16.23 1.66
N GLN A 96 6.38 -15.37 2.68
CA GLN A 96 5.37 -15.41 3.74
C GLN A 96 3.94 -15.18 3.21
N LEU A 97 3.76 -14.19 2.32
CA LEU A 97 2.49 -13.94 1.64
C LEU A 97 2.10 -15.13 0.74
N SER A 98 3.06 -15.66 -0.03
CA SER A 98 2.82 -16.81 -0.90
C SER A 98 2.48 -18.08 -0.13
N ALA A 99 3.08 -18.29 1.04
CA ALA A 99 2.73 -19.39 1.94
C ALA A 99 1.27 -19.29 2.40
N SER A 100 0.82 -18.10 2.75
CA SER A 100 -0.59 -17.85 3.10
C SER A 100 -1.53 -18.18 1.94
N ILE A 101 -1.22 -17.73 0.72
CA ILE A 101 -2.00 -18.02 -0.49
C ILE A 101 -2.06 -19.52 -0.76
N ALA A 102 -0.94 -20.23 -0.56
CA ALA A 102 -0.83 -21.68 -0.74
C ALA A 102 -1.49 -22.50 0.39
N GLY A 103 -1.95 -21.84 1.46
CA GLY A 103 -2.52 -22.52 2.63
C GLY A 103 -1.50 -23.28 3.47
N THR A 104 -0.21 -22.93 3.38
CA THR A 104 0.86 -23.45 4.24
C THR A 104 1.10 -22.54 5.44
N GLU A 105 1.51 -23.12 6.57
CA GLU A 105 1.69 -22.36 7.82
C GLU A 105 2.96 -21.50 7.81
N TYR A 106 3.94 -21.85 6.97
CA TYR A 106 5.22 -21.15 6.87
C TYR A 106 5.88 -21.36 5.51
N ALA A 107 6.82 -20.50 5.19
CA ALA A 107 7.79 -20.67 4.11
C ALA A 107 9.16 -21.03 4.68
N LEU A 108 9.93 -21.85 3.96
CA LEU A 108 11.32 -22.14 4.31
C LEU A 108 12.25 -21.14 3.66
N MET A 109 13.13 -20.54 4.47
CA MET A 109 14.10 -19.55 4.07
C MET A 109 15.52 -20.01 4.36
N PRO A 110 16.53 -19.51 3.64
CA PRO A 110 17.92 -19.65 4.06
C PRO A 110 18.14 -19.15 5.50
N ASN A 111 19.20 -19.60 6.14
CA ASN A 111 19.53 -19.18 7.51
C ASN A 111 19.98 -17.71 7.55
N ILE A 112 19.04 -16.80 7.74
CA ILE A 112 19.25 -15.35 7.91
C ILE A 112 19.09 -15.03 9.39
N VAL A 113 20.20 -15.03 10.14
CA VAL A 113 20.20 -14.92 11.62
C VAL A 113 19.48 -13.66 12.13
N ASP A 114 19.59 -12.54 11.40
CA ASP A 114 18.99 -11.27 11.81
C ASP A 114 17.45 -11.33 11.90
N LEU A 115 16.80 -12.21 11.13
CA LEU A 115 15.36 -12.42 11.20
C LEU A 115 14.91 -13.00 12.55
N LEU A 116 15.69 -13.93 13.11
CA LEU A 116 15.38 -14.56 14.39
C LEU A 116 15.39 -13.56 15.55
N ASN A 117 16.23 -12.52 15.43
CA ASN A 117 16.34 -11.47 16.44
C ASN A 117 15.25 -10.38 16.26
N ALA A 118 14.76 -10.18 15.02
CA ALA A 118 13.79 -9.13 14.73
C ALA A 118 12.38 -9.46 15.28
N SER A 119 11.91 -10.70 15.08
CA SER A 119 10.54 -11.10 15.46
C SER A 119 10.45 -12.60 15.69
N PRO A 120 10.77 -13.08 16.90
CA PRO A 120 10.76 -14.53 17.21
C PRO A 120 9.40 -15.21 16.98
N GLU A 121 8.30 -14.46 17.01
CA GLU A 121 6.98 -15.00 16.73
C GLU A 121 6.74 -15.26 15.23
N LEU A 122 7.49 -14.61 14.34
CA LEU A 122 7.41 -14.82 12.89
C LEU A 122 8.50 -15.72 12.33
N TYR A 123 9.59 -15.91 13.04
CA TYR A 123 10.75 -16.64 12.53
C TYR A 123 11.25 -17.66 13.52
N GLN A 124 11.32 -18.94 13.11
CA GLN A 124 11.78 -20.05 13.93
C GLN A 124 12.94 -20.79 13.25
N PRO A 125 14.00 -21.18 13.99
CA PRO A 125 15.06 -22.01 13.44
C PRO A 125 14.54 -23.43 13.19
N VAL A 126 14.86 -23.98 12.03
CA VAL A 126 14.53 -25.35 11.63
C VAL A 126 15.72 -26.00 10.95
N VAL A 127 15.69 -27.32 10.81
CA VAL A 127 16.72 -28.10 10.12
C VAL A 127 16.10 -28.79 8.91
N SER A 128 16.76 -28.67 7.76
CA SER A 128 16.32 -29.33 6.55
C SER A 128 16.31 -30.85 6.72
N PRO A 129 15.20 -31.56 6.48
CA PRO A 129 15.15 -32.99 6.56
C PRO A 129 15.95 -33.72 5.46
N PHE A 130 16.37 -32.99 4.41
CA PHE A 130 17.10 -33.55 3.26
C PHE A 130 18.62 -33.41 3.41
N THR A 131 19.07 -32.27 3.96
CA THR A 131 20.49 -31.91 3.95
C THR A 131 21.09 -31.70 5.34
N ASN A 132 20.26 -31.70 6.40
CA ASN A 132 20.60 -31.29 7.77
C ASN A 132 21.16 -29.85 7.87
N ALA A 133 20.96 -29.03 6.83
CA ALA A 133 21.38 -27.63 6.87
C ALA A 133 20.42 -26.81 7.75
N PRO A 134 20.93 -25.81 8.49
CA PRO A 134 20.09 -24.88 9.23
C PRO A 134 19.29 -24.00 8.26
N GLN A 135 18.02 -23.81 8.54
CA GLN A 135 17.08 -22.99 7.81
C GLN A 135 16.21 -22.19 8.79
N ILE A 136 15.40 -21.27 8.26
CA ILE A 136 14.40 -20.54 9.02
C ILE A 136 13.01 -20.86 8.45
N ALA A 137 12.10 -21.23 9.32
CA ALA A 137 10.67 -21.24 9.04
C ALA A 137 10.15 -19.82 9.28
N ALA A 138 9.69 -19.17 8.22
CA ALA A 138 9.06 -17.85 8.26
C ALA A 138 7.53 -18.04 8.23
N ALA A 139 6.83 -17.64 9.28
CA ALA A 139 5.39 -17.83 9.41
C ALA A 139 4.62 -17.19 8.23
N ALA A 140 3.60 -17.86 7.75
CA ALA A 140 2.73 -17.32 6.72
C ALA A 140 2.04 -16.03 7.21
N ILE A 141 1.97 -15.02 6.35
CA ILE A 141 1.32 -13.75 6.65
C ILE A 141 0.02 -13.64 5.84
N SER A 142 -1.12 -13.56 6.55
CA SER A 142 -2.43 -13.28 5.97
C SER A 142 -2.94 -11.94 6.53
N PRO A 143 -2.62 -10.81 5.86
CA PRO A 143 -3.05 -9.50 6.34
C PRO A 143 -4.57 -9.39 6.44
N ASP A 144 -5.06 -8.64 7.42
CA ASP A 144 -6.50 -8.39 7.53
C ASP A 144 -6.98 -7.55 6.35
N VAL A 145 -6.18 -6.55 5.93
CA VAL A 145 -6.55 -5.66 4.84
C VAL A 145 -5.37 -5.39 3.90
N ALA A 146 -5.60 -5.53 2.59
CA ALA A 146 -4.75 -4.96 1.56
C ALA A 146 -5.29 -3.59 1.16
N LEU A 147 -4.46 -2.56 1.24
CA LEU A 147 -4.75 -1.23 0.73
C LEU A 147 -4.03 -1.03 -0.59
N LEU A 148 -4.80 -0.81 -1.64
CA LEU A 148 -4.28 -0.69 -3.00
C LEU A 148 -4.71 0.64 -3.63
N HIS A 149 -3.84 1.20 -4.46
CA HIS A 149 -4.19 2.25 -5.40
C HIS A 149 -4.01 1.76 -6.82
N VAL A 150 -4.99 2.05 -7.70
CA VAL A 150 -5.02 1.49 -9.06
C VAL A 150 -5.45 2.55 -10.09
N PRO A 151 -5.05 2.41 -11.36
CA PRO A 151 -5.43 3.34 -12.41
C PRO A 151 -6.92 3.36 -12.72
N ARG A 152 -7.59 2.20 -12.73
CA ARG A 152 -9.01 2.07 -13.08
C ARG A 152 -9.70 0.97 -12.29
N ALA A 153 -10.94 1.24 -11.89
CA ALA A 153 -11.87 0.26 -11.36
C ALA A 153 -13.29 0.54 -11.87
N ASP A 154 -14.17 -0.45 -11.84
CA ASP A 154 -15.60 -0.20 -11.94
C ASP A 154 -16.27 -0.12 -10.55
N ILE A 155 -17.53 0.26 -10.52
CA ILE A 155 -18.30 0.37 -9.27
C ILE A 155 -18.47 -0.95 -8.52
N PHE A 156 -18.20 -2.08 -9.17
CA PHE A 156 -18.29 -3.40 -8.57
C PHE A 156 -16.97 -3.91 -8.02
N GLY A 157 -15.85 -3.28 -8.40
CA GLY A 157 -14.50 -3.64 -7.94
C GLY A 157 -13.73 -4.52 -8.93
N ASN A 158 -14.08 -4.53 -10.21
CA ASN A 158 -13.18 -5.05 -11.24
C ASN A 158 -12.08 -4.02 -11.50
N ILE A 159 -10.81 -4.45 -11.47
CA ILE A 159 -9.64 -3.59 -11.56
C ILE A 159 -8.90 -3.86 -12.86
N GLN A 160 -8.55 -2.78 -13.56
CA GLN A 160 -7.74 -2.84 -14.77
C GLN A 160 -6.45 -2.02 -14.62
N LEU A 161 -5.37 -2.57 -15.16
CA LEU A 161 -4.10 -1.87 -15.34
C LEU A 161 -3.83 -1.60 -16.81
N ASP A 162 -3.06 -0.53 -17.06
CA ASP A 162 -2.53 -0.29 -18.39
C ASP A 162 -1.39 -1.27 -18.69
N PRO A 163 -1.21 -1.72 -19.95
CA PRO A 163 -0.15 -2.67 -20.32
C PRO A 163 1.25 -2.22 -19.91
N ALA A 164 1.50 -0.91 -19.90
CA ALA A 164 2.77 -0.34 -19.48
C ALA A 164 3.07 -0.53 -17.96
N ASP A 165 2.04 -0.83 -17.16
CA ASP A 165 2.16 -1.08 -15.72
C ASP A 165 2.17 -2.59 -15.39
N SER A 166 2.31 -3.43 -16.39
CA SER A 166 2.26 -4.91 -16.24
C SER A 166 3.28 -5.48 -15.25
N CYS A 167 4.41 -4.82 -15.05
CA CYS A 167 5.40 -5.24 -14.05
C CYS A 167 4.87 -5.22 -12.59
N ARG A 168 3.76 -4.50 -12.33
CA ARG A 168 3.14 -4.40 -11.01
C ARG A 168 2.05 -5.44 -10.73
N ILE A 169 1.59 -6.14 -11.78
CA ILE A 169 0.45 -7.07 -11.69
C ILE A 169 0.71 -8.15 -10.65
N ALA A 170 1.85 -8.81 -10.73
CA ALA A 170 2.18 -9.94 -9.85
C ALA A 170 2.16 -9.55 -8.37
N GLU A 171 2.62 -8.34 -8.04
CA GLU A 171 2.65 -7.87 -6.67
C GLU A 171 1.26 -7.47 -6.18
N ILE A 172 0.51 -6.71 -6.97
CA ILE A 172 -0.88 -6.34 -6.64
C ILE A 172 -1.72 -7.60 -6.38
N LEU A 173 -1.60 -8.62 -7.23
CA LEU A 173 -2.32 -9.88 -7.04
C LEU A 173 -1.88 -10.60 -5.77
N ARG A 174 -0.58 -10.67 -5.49
CA ARG A 174 -0.06 -11.31 -4.27
C ARG A 174 -0.62 -10.64 -3.01
N LEU A 175 -0.62 -9.30 -2.95
CA LEU A 175 -1.17 -8.58 -1.81
C LEU A 175 -2.68 -8.82 -1.67
N ALA A 176 -3.41 -8.74 -2.79
CA ALA A 176 -4.85 -8.97 -2.80
C ALA A 176 -5.21 -10.40 -2.40
N ASP A 177 -4.48 -11.41 -2.88
CA ASP A 177 -4.79 -12.82 -2.62
C ASP A 177 -4.39 -13.26 -1.21
N ALA A 178 -3.33 -12.69 -0.63
CA ALA A 178 -2.92 -12.99 0.74
C ALA A 178 -3.85 -12.35 1.79
N ALA A 179 -4.45 -11.20 1.49
CA ALA A 179 -5.27 -10.45 2.44
C ALA A 179 -6.70 -11.00 2.55
N LYS A 180 -7.31 -10.87 3.73
CA LYS A 180 -8.71 -11.23 3.99
C LYS A 180 -9.68 -10.25 3.32
N THR A 181 -9.32 -8.96 3.30
CA THR A 181 -10.13 -7.86 2.78
C THR A 181 -9.28 -7.00 1.84
N VAL A 182 -9.83 -6.59 0.71
CA VAL A 182 -9.16 -5.69 -0.24
C VAL A 182 -9.94 -4.40 -0.36
N VAL A 183 -9.31 -3.28 -0.05
CA VAL A 183 -9.84 -1.92 -0.17
C VAL A 183 -9.01 -1.17 -1.21
N VAL A 184 -9.68 -0.56 -2.16
CA VAL A 184 -9.04 0.03 -3.34
C VAL A 184 -9.43 1.49 -3.48
N SER A 185 -8.44 2.36 -3.70
CA SER A 185 -8.64 3.67 -4.31
C SER A 185 -8.27 3.61 -5.79
N ALA A 186 -9.05 4.26 -6.63
CA ALA A 186 -8.86 4.25 -8.08
C ALA A 186 -8.79 5.67 -8.63
N GLU A 187 -7.87 5.89 -9.57
CA GLU A 187 -7.76 7.17 -10.28
C GLU A 187 -9.04 7.51 -11.04
N GLN A 188 -9.68 6.48 -11.56
CA GLN A 188 -10.88 6.63 -12.37
C GLN A 188 -11.84 5.47 -12.17
N ILE A 189 -13.10 5.81 -11.98
CA ILE A 189 -14.19 4.84 -12.05
C ILE A 189 -14.72 4.79 -13.49
N VAL A 190 -14.68 3.61 -14.08
CA VAL A 190 -15.16 3.35 -15.44
C VAL A 190 -16.45 2.55 -15.44
N SER A 191 -17.18 2.57 -16.54
CA SER A 191 -18.37 1.73 -16.68
C SER A 191 -18.01 0.24 -16.80
N SER A 192 -18.90 -0.64 -16.40
CA SER A 192 -18.69 -2.08 -16.56
C SER A 192 -18.58 -2.48 -18.04
N ASP A 193 -19.23 -1.75 -18.95
CA ASP A 193 -19.06 -1.97 -20.38
C ASP A 193 -17.63 -1.66 -20.85
N ALA A 194 -16.99 -0.62 -20.30
CA ALA A 194 -15.59 -0.32 -20.59
C ALA A 194 -14.66 -1.43 -20.07
N ILE A 195 -14.97 -2.01 -18.90
CA ILE A 195 -14.26 -3.20 -18.39
C ILE A 195 -14.39 -4.37 -19.37
N LEU A 196 -15.60 -4.66 -19.84
CA LEU A 196 -15.86 -5.77 -20.76
C LEU A 196 -15.22 -5.59 -22.14
N GLN A 197 -15.15 -4.35 -22.64
CA GLN A 197 -14.47 -4.04 -23.91
C GLN A 197 -12.95 -4.27 -23.87
N ASN A 198 -12.34 -4.23 -22.68
CA ASN A 198 -10.92 -4.43 -22.48
C ASN A 198 -10.66 -5.45 -21.36
N GLN A 199 -11.33 -6.60 -21.41
CA GLN A 199 -11.28 -7.58 -20.33
C GLN A 199 -9.88 -8.17 -20.08
N ASP A 200 -9.02 -8.21 -21.09
CA ASP A 200 -7.64 -8.69 -20.95
C ASP A 200 -6.77 -7.81 -20.05
N ALA A 201 -7.15 -6.54 -19.86
CA ALA A 201 -6.52 -5.64 -18.91
C ALA A 201 -7.01 -5.83 -17.46
N THR A 202 -8.03 -6.68 -17.24
CA THR A 202 -8.61 -6.92 -15.92
C THR A 202 -7.71 -7.87 -15.14
N ILE A 203 -7.12 -7.35 -14.06
CA ILE A 203 -6.19 -8.10 -13.22
C ILE A 203 -6.84 -8.64 -11.95
N LEU A 204 -7.87 -7.95 -11.42
CA LEU A 204 -8.54 -8.36 -10.19
C LEU A 204 -10.05 -8.26 -10.40
N LEU A 205 -10.75 -9.34 -10.02
CA LEU A 205 -12.19 -9.42 -10.17
C LEU A 205 -12.92 -8.82 -8.97
N ALA A 206 -14.13 -8.34 -9.22
CA ALA A 206 -15.02 -7.78 -8.22
C ALA A 206 -15.15 -8.64 -6.96
N SER A 207 -15.13 -9.97 -7.08
CA SER A 207 -15.29 -10.89 -5.94
C SER A 207 -14.21 -10.74 -4.86
N ARG A 208 -13.04 -10.22 -5.21
CA ARG A 208 -11.92 -10.02 -4.28
C ARG A 208 -11.93 -8.67 -3.57
N VAL A 209 -12.59 -7.66 -4.13
CA VAL A 209 -12.61 -6.28 -3.63
C VAL A 209 -13.82 -6.06 -2.74
N CYS A 210 -13.64 -5.43 -1.59
CA CYS A 210 -14.69 -5.11 -0.63
C CYS A 210 -15.21 -3.69 -0.76
N ALA A 211 -14.33 -2.73 -1.06
CA ALA A 211 -14.68 -1.33 -1.24
C ALA A 211 -13.82 -0.69 -2.34
N VAL A 212 -14.41 0.22 -3.09
CA VAL A 212 -13.76 1.03 -4.13
C VAL A 212 -14.02 2.50 -3.83
N VAL A 213 -12.99 3.31 -3.89
CA VAL A 213 -13.05 4.76 -3.71
C VAL A 213 -12.54 5.44 -4.96
N GLU A 214 -13.30 6.36 -5.52
CA GLU A 214 -12.78 7.24 -6.57
C GLU A 214 -11.85 8.29 -5.96
N ALA A 215 -10.60 8.27 -6.36
CA ALA A 215 -9.57 9.14 -5.83
C ALA A 215 -8.58 9.55 -6.94
N PRO A 216 -8.94 10.52 -7.79
CA PRO A 216 -8.00 11.09 -8.74
C PRO A 216 -6.76 11.60 -8.00
N TYR A 217 -5.59 11.40 -8.58
CA TYR A 217 -4.29 11.65 -7.92
C TYR A 217 -4.16 10.99 -6.55
N GLY A 218 -4.82 9.84 -6.36
CA GLY A 218 -4.94 9.19 -5.05
C GLY A 218 -3.64 8.61 -4.50
N ALA A 219 -2.56 8.56 -5.29
CA ALA A 219 -1.21 8.24 -4.85
C ALA A 219 -0.33 9.48 -4.57
N TYR A 220 -0.82 10.72 -4.81
CA TYR A 220 -0.05 11.94 -4.56
C TYR A 220 0.48 11.99 -3.11
N PRO A 221 1.73 12.36 -2.85
CA PRO A 221 2.71 12.99 -3.76
C PRO A 221 3.51 12.03 -4.63
N LEU A 222 3.30 10.72 -4.52
CA LEU A 222 3.88 9.74 -5.44
C LEU A 222 3.21 9.82 -6.81
N GLY A 223 3.85 9.25 -7.83
CA GLY A 223 3.26 9.11 -9.15
C GLY A 223 2.33 7.90 -9.25
N CYS A 224 1.50 7.85 -10.29
CA CYS A 224 0.70 6.69 -10.63
C CYS A 224 0.93 6.26 -12.08
N GLY A 225 1.85 5.34 -12.28
CA GLY A 225 2.17 4.75 -13.58
C GLY A 225 2.42 5.78 -14.67
N CYS A 226 1.68 5.65 -15.77
CA CYS A 226 1.77 6.56 -16.90
C CYS A 226 0.83 7.78 -16.79
N ARG A 227 0.14 7.95 -15.67
CA ARG A 227 -0.88 9.01 -15.52
C ARG A 227 -0.31 10.32 -15.04
N TYR A 228 0.54 10.28 -14.02
CA TYR A 228 1.24 11.45 -13.49
C TYR A 228 2.52 11.06 -12.78
N LYS A 229 3.43 12.00 -12.70
CA LYS A 229 4.73 11.87 -12.02
C LYS A 229 4.61 12.20 -10.54
N ALA A 230 5.61 11.77 -9.77
CA ALA A 230 5.75 12.20 -8.39
C ALA A 230 6.03 13.71 -8.30
N ASP A 231 5.52 14.33 -7.23
CA ASP A 231 5.84 15.72 -6.86
C ASP A 231 7.10 15.73 -5.98
N GLU A 232 8.26 15.78 -6.64
CA GLU A 232 9.57 15.76 -5.98
C GLU A 232 9.77 16.95 -5.02
N GLU A 233 9.15 18.11 -5.34
CA GLU A 233 9.21 19.29 -4.49
C GLU A 233 8.46 19.06 -3.17
N TYR A 234 7.27 18.46 -3.25
CA TYR A 234 6.49 18.11 -2.07
C TYR A 234 7.20 17.05 -1.22
N ILE A 235 7.71 16.00 -1.87
CA ILE A 235 8.47 14.93 -1.20
C ILE A 235 9.71 15.51 -0.49
N SER A 236 10.47 16.38 -1.16
CA SER A 236 11.63 17.07 -0.55
C SER A 236 11.21 17.93 0.64
N SER A 237 10.09 18.64 0.54
CA SER A 237 9.54 19.45 1.64
C SER A 237 9.15 18.59 2.84
N TYR A 238 8.55 17.43 2.60
CA TYR A 238 8.21 16.45 3.63
C TYR A 238 9.47 15.94 4.38
N ILE A 239 10.51 15.54 3.62
CA ILE A 239 11.79 15.07 4.18
C ILE A 239 12.45 16.15 5.03
N ASN A 240 12.46 17.40 4.53
CA ASN A 240 13.00 18.54 5.27
C ASN A 240 12.21 18.82 6.56
N ALA A 241 10.89 18.74 6.53
CA ALA A 241 10.04 18.91 7.71
C ALA A 241 10.34 17.84 8.77
N LYS A 242 10.55 16.58 8.34
CA LYS A 242 10.95 15.48 9.21
C LYS A 242 12.31 15.73 9.85
N ALA A 243 13.32 16.09 9.05
CA ALA A 243 14.67 16.37 9.53
C ALA A 243 14.74 17.55 10.54
N ASN A 244 13.84 18.53 10.38
CA ASN A 244 13.76 19.71 11.25
C ASN A 244 12.80 19.53 12.44
N GLY A 245 12.19 18.36 12.61
CA GLY A 245 11.23 18.10 13.69
C GLY A 245 9.88 18.83 13.55
N THR A 246 9.57 19.37 12.37
CA THR A 246 8.31 20.10 12.08
C THR A 246 7.28 19.25 11.34
N TYR A 247 7.48 17.94 11.34
CA TYR A 247 6.65 16.97 10.62
C TYR A 247 5.16 17.09 10.92
N GLN A 248 4.78 17.13 12.20
CA GLN A 248 3.35 17.17 12.61
C GLN A 248 2.65 18.40 12.05
N ASP A 249 3.31 19.55 12.12
CA ASP A 249 2.80 20.81 11.57
C ASP A 249 2.66 20.72 10.04
N PHE A 250 3.66 20.14 9.38
CA PHE A 250 3.65 19.98 7.93
C PHE A 250 2.46 19.11 7.48
N ILE A 251 2.30 17.91 8.04
CA ILE A 251 1.23 16.99 7.67
C ILE A 251 -0.14 17.55 8.01
N THR A 252 -0.30 18.12 9.21
CA THR A 252 -1.57 18.73 9.62
C THR A 252 -2.00 19.84 8.66
N LYS A 253 -1.07 20.71 8.27
CA LYS A 253 -1.39 21.85 7.40
C LYS A 253 -1.53 21.47 5.93
N SER A 254 -0.80 20.44 5.46
CA SER A 254 -0.72 20.12 4.03
C SER A 254 -1.66 19.01 3.57
N LEU A 255 -1.86 17.97 4.37
CA LEU A 255 -2.64 16.78 3.98
C LEU A 255 -3.87 16.52 4.84
N LEU A 256 -3.80 16.83 6.14
CA LEU A 256 -4.89 16.50 7.06
C LEU A 256 -5.84 17.68 7.35
N ALA A 257 -5.45 18.90 6.98
CA ALA A 257 -6.27 20.10 7.23
C ALA A 257 -7.59 20.09 6.45
N ASP A 258 -7.60 19.46 5.29
CA ASP A 258 -8.76 19.40 4.42
C ASP A 258 -9.66 18.22 4.81
N MET A 259 -10.97 18.40 4.74
CA MET A 259 -11.94 17.43 5.23
C MET A 259 -12.02 16.17 4.34
N ASP A 260 -11.63 16.29 3.07
CA ASP A 260 -11.63 15.20 2.11
C ASP A 260 -10.51 15.36 1.06
N TRP A 261 -10.32 14.32 0.27
CA TRP A 261 -9.31 14.27 -0.77
C TRP A 261 -9.53 15.31 -1.88
N SER A 262 -10.79 15.58 -2.24
CA SER A 262 -11.13 16.57 -3.28
C SER A 262 -10.80 17.99 -2.83
N ALA A 263 -11.07 18.33 -1.58
CA ALA A 263 -10.70 19.63 -1.00
C ALA A 263 -9.18 19.82 -1.00
N PHE A 264 -8.44 18.79 -0.66
CA PHE A 264 -6.97 18.79 -0.74
C PHE A 264 -6.47 19.04 -2.19
N LEU A 265 -7.00 18.34 -3.18
CA LEU A 265 -6.63 18.56 -4.59
C LEU A 265 -6.95 19.97 -5.08
N ASN A 266 -8.11 20.53 -4.68
CA ASN A 266 -8.48 21.90 -5.01
C ASN A 266 -7.48 22.92 -4.44
N LYS A 267 -6.94 22.65 -3.24
CA LYS A 267 -5.91 23.50 -2.62
C LYS A 267 -4.56 23.40 -3.33
N LEU A 268 -4.19 22.22 -3.84
CA LEU A 268 -3.00 22.06 -4.69
C LEU A 268 -3.12 22.88 -5.98
N GLY A 269 -4.31 22.98 -6.52
CA GLY A 269 -4.63 23.76 -7.70
C GLY A 269 -4.42 22.99 -9.01
N PHE A 270 -5.22 23.35 -10.00
CA PHE A 270 -5.26 22.70 -11.30
C PHE A 270 -3.91 22.76 -12.04
N ASP A 271 -3.24 23.91 -12.01
CA ASP A 271 -1.97 24.09 -12.73
C ASP A 271 -0.88 23.15 -12.23
N LYS A 272 -0.79 22.96 -10.91
CA LYS A 272 0.18 22.01 -10.31
C LYS A 272 -0.15 20.58 -10.72
N LEU A 273 -1.41 20.17 -10.61
CA LEU A 273 -1.85 18.83 -10.98
C LEU A 273 -1.61 18.54 -12.47
N MET A 274 -1.88 19.52 -13.34
CA MET A 274 -1.63 19.40 -14.78
C MET A 274 -0.13 19.32 -15.12
N ALA A 275 0.72 20.02 -14.38
CA ALA A 275 2.18 19.94 -14.55
C ALA A 275 2.74 18.56 -14.21
N LEU A 276 2.11 17.81 -13.29
CA LEU A 276 2.46 16.44 -12.94
C LEU A 276 1.94 15.43 -13.95
N SER A 277 0.82 15.74 -14.63
CA SER A 277 0.20 14.81 -15.57
C SER A 277 1.12 14.48 -16.74
N THR A 278 1.30 13.20 -16.99
CA THR A 278 2.01 12.74 -18.17
C THR A 278 1.05 12.80 -19.35
N ASN A 279 1.20 13.82 -20.21
CA ASN A 279 0.42 13.93 -21.44
C ASN A 279 0.74 12.75 -22.37
N ARG A 280 -0.01 11.66 -22.30
CA ARG A 280 -0.15 10.75 -23.43
C ARG A 280 -1.17 11.38 -24.41
N ARG A 281 -0.78 12.45 -25.09
CA ARG A 281 -1.41 12.84 -26.35
C ARG A 281 -0.62 12.14 -27.44
N GLY A 282 -1.20 11.09 -27.99
CA GLY A 282 -0.83 10.53 -29.31
C GLY A 282 0.41 9.64 -29.31
N GLU A 283 0.23 8.38 -29.06
CA GLU A 283 0.74 7.27 -29.90
C GLU A 283 -0.38 6.27 -30.10
#